data_22263e0d743171e2cf589cc74a6f7562
#
_entry.id   22263e0d743171e2cf589cc74a6f7562
#
_cell.length_a   1.000
_cell.length_b   1.000
_cell.length_c   1.000
_cell.angle_alpha   90.00
_cell.angle_beta   90.00
_cell.angle_gamma   90.00
#
_symmetry.space_group_name_H-M   'P 1'
#
loop_
_entity.id
_entity.type
_entity.pdbx_description
1 polymer ?
#
loop_
_entity_poly.entity_id
_entity_poly.type
_entity_poly.pdbx_seq_one_letter_code
_entity_poly.pdbx_strand_id
1 'polypeptide(L)'
;MFEKWKNILTVGLLSAFVLGFGIWAAVKPADALSTSERRPLAQMPELSASSYLSGKFMSGYEDYATDQFPLREQFRTLKALMGLYVFGQKDNNGVYLADGSAAKLEYPLNEGSVAHAADRFRYLYETLMAGANAKVYLSVIPDKNYFLAEANGYPALDYQALTDALRKQTEFAAYIDLFGTLTADDYYRTDSHWRQENLLTTADTLAAAMGVALPNNRYTEWTLGRPYYGVYYGYAALPMEPDHLTYLTSDLLDACTVYNYETGKTGPIYDLAKGAGKDPYELFLSGSVSLLTIENPNADTDRELVIFRDSFGSSLAPLLVPGYAKVTLADIRYLPSSQMGKYLTFTDQDVLFLYSAPVLNNSETLK
;
A
#
# COMPACT_ATOMS: atom_id res chain seq x y z
N MET A 1 -27.70 -52.02 -16.49
CA MET A 1 -26.23 -52.25 -16.49
C MET A 1 -25.48 -50.91 -16.59
N PHE A 2 -25.81 -50.03 -17.52
CA PHE A 2 -25.17 -48.71 -17.74
C PHE A 2 -25.21 -47.79 -16.50
N GLU A 3 -26.34 -47.62 -15.84
CA GLU A 3 -26.51 -46.81 -14.63
C GLU A 3 -25.59 -47.27 -13.49
N LYS A 4 -25.46 -48.60 -13.29
CA LYS A 4 -24.57 -49.14 -12.27
C LYS A 4 -23.10 -48.81 -12.52
N TRP A 5 -22.65 -48.91 -13.78
CA TRP A 5 -21.30 -48.55 -14.16
C TRP A 5 -21.05 -47.05 -14.05
N LYS A 6 -22.01 -46.19 -14.42
CA LYS A 6 -21.97 -44.76 -14.25
C LYS A 6 -21.76 -44.39 -12.76
N ASN A 7 -22.57 -44.98 -11.87
CA ASN A 7 -22.47 -44.72 -10.43
C ASN A 7 -21.12 -45.20 -9.86
N ILE A 8 -20.64 -46.37 -10.25
CA ILE A 8 -19.31 -46.87 -9.82
C ILE A 8 -18.20 -45.93 -10.30
N LEU A 9 -18.25 -45.49 -11.56
CA LEU A 9 -17.26 -44.55 -12.10
C LEU A 9 -17.29 -43.20 -11.38
N THR A 10 -18.50 -42.68 -11.12
CA THR A 10 -18.66 -41.40 -10.38
C THR A 10 -18.09 -41.50 -8.98
N VAL A 11 -18.45 -42.56 -8.22
CA VAL A 11 -17.94 -42.79 -6.86
C VAL A 11 -16.43 -43.01 -6.89
N GLY A 12 -15.91 -43.79 -7.85
CA GLY A 12 -14.49 -44.07 -7.99
C GLY A 12 -13.68 -42.80 -8.30
N LEU A 13 -14.14 -41.98 -9.24
CA LEU A 13 -13.50 -40.70 -9.56
C LEU A 13 -13.52 -39.71 -8.41
N LEU A 14 -14.66 -39.56 -7.74
CA LEU A 14 -14.79 -38.69 -6.57
C LEU A 14 -13.90 -39.15 -5.42
N SER A 15 -13.88 -40.45 -5.13
CA SER A 15 -13.03 -41.04 -4.09
C SER A 15 -11.53 -40.84 -4.45
N ALA A 16 -11.14 -41.09 -5.69
CA ALA A 16 -9.76 -40.86 -6.15
C ALA A 16 -9.35 -39.39 -6.03
N PHE A 17 -10.24 -38.46 -6.34
CA PHE A 17 -10.02 -37.04 -6.18
C PHE A 17 -9.82 -36.67 -4.71
N VAL A 18 -10.79 -36.99 -3.84
CA VAL A 18 -10.75 -36.60 -2.42
C VAL A 18 -9.56 -37.27 -1.71
N LEU A 19 -9.36 -38.58 -1.87
CA LEU A 19 -8.26 -39.29 -1.24
C LEU A 19 -6.90 -38.89 -1.82
N GLY A 20 -6.83 -38.71 -3.14
CA GLY A 20 -5.60 -38.28 -3.81
C GLY A 20 -5.12 -36.91 -3.33
N PHE A 21 -6.01 -35.93 -3.27
CA PHE A 21 -5.68 -34.61 -2.71
C PHE A 21 -5.39 -34.65 -1.21
N GLY A 22 -6.13 -35.46 -0.44
CA GLY A 22 -5.87 -35.66 0.99
C GLY A 22 -4.50 -36.25 1.28
N ILE A 23 -4.10 -37.31 0.54
CA ILE A 23 -2.76 -37.89 0.65
C ILE A 23 -1.68 -36.87 0.22
N TRP A 24 -1.90 -36.19 -0.91
CA TRP A 24 -0.94 -35.18 -1.39
C TRP A 24 -0.76 -34.05 -0.36
N ALA A 25 -1.85 -33.53 0.21
CA ALA A 25 -1.79 -32.54 1.29
C ALA A 25 -1.01 -33.02 2.52
N ALA A 26 -1.13 -34.31 2.87
CA ALA A 26 -0.44 -34.89 4.01
C ALA A 26 1.06 -35.11 3.80
N VAL A 27 1.51 -35.34 2.55
CA VAL A 27 2.93 -35.64 2.25
C VAL A 27 3.68 -34.46 1.65
N LYS A 28 2.99 -33.43 1.16
CA LYS A 28 3.59 -32.22 0.62
C LYS A 28 4.31 -31.45 1.74
N PRO A 29 5.57 -30.99 1.54
CA PRO A 29 6.19 -30.05 2.46
C PRO A 29 5.37 -28.77 2.57
N ALA A 30 5.28 -28.20 3.79
CA ALA A 30 4.57 -26.96 4.01
C ALA A 30 5.33 -25.77 3.40
N ASP A 31 4.61 -24.93 2.66
CA ASP A 31 5.12 -23.68 2.16
C ASP A 31 5.12 -22.62 3.29
N ALA A 32 6.21 -21.88 3.43
CA ALA A 32 6.29 -20.83 4.45
C ALA A 32 5.52 -19.56 4.07
N LEU A 33 5.36 -19.30 2.76
CA LEU A 33 4.89 -18.02 2.24
C LEU A 33 4.04 -18.21 0.98
N SER A 34 3.00 -17.38 0.85
CA SER A 34 2.37 -17.12 -0.45
C SER A 34 3.08 -15.96 -1.14
N THR A 35 3.63 -16.23 -2.32
CA THR A 35 4.26 -15.18 -3.13
C THR A 35 3.24 -14.23 -3.76
N SER A 36 2.06 -14.74 -4.12
CA SER A 36 0.98 -13.96 -4.72
C SER A 36 0.31 -13.03 -3.69
N GLU A 37 0.04 -13.54 -2.49
CA GLU A 37 -0.58 -12.75 -1.39
C GLU A 37 0.45 -12.01 -0.52
N ARG A 38 1.77 -12.26 -0.71
CA ARG A 38 2.87 -11.64 0.03
C ARG A 38 2.77 -11.82 1.56
N ARG A 39 2.17 -12.92 2.01
CA ARG A 39 1.97 -13.22 3.43
C ARG A 39 2.53 -14.57 3.85
N PRO A 40 2.86 -14.75 5.15
CA PRO A 40 3.10 -16.07 5.70
C PRO A 40 1.89 -16.96 5.53
N LEU A 41 2.11 -18.23 5.22
CA LEU A 41 1.08 -19.26 5.23
C LEU A 41 1.03 -19.93 6.60
N ALA A 42 -0.18 -20.30 7.02
CA ALA A 42 -0.39 -21.00 8.27
C ALA A 42 0.43 -22.29 8.30
N GLN A 43 1.09 -22.54 9.42
CA GLN A 43 1.86 -23.75 9.68
C GLN A 43 1.06 -24.69 10.58
N MET A 44 1.40 -25.99 10.58
CA MET A 44 0.75 -26.98 11.43
C MET A 44 0.74 -26.50 12.89
N PRO A 45 -0.44 -26.37 13.53
CA PRO A 45 -0.52 -25.92 14.91
C PRO A 45 -0.01 -27.02 15.87
N GLU A 46 0.54 -26.58 16.99
CA GLU A 46 0.98 -27.51 18.05
C GLU A 46 -0.24 -28.16 18.75
N LEU A 47 -0.26 -29.48 18.75
CA LEU A 47 -1.27 -30.24 19.46
C LEU A 47 -0.92 -30.38 20.95
N SER A 48 -1.75 -29.80 21.80
CA SER A 48 -1.67 -29.94 23.26
C SER A 48 -3.08 -30.09 23.83
N ALA A 49 -3.20 -30.61 25.05
CA ALA A 49 -4.50 -30.75 25.71
C ALA A 49 -5.22 -29.40 25.83
N SER A 50 -4.49 -28.31 26.11
CA SER A 50 -5.06 -26.96 26.21
C SER A 50 -5.48 -26.41 24.86
N SER A 51 -4.69 -26.58 23.79
CA SER A 51 -5.06 -26.11 22.44
C SER A 51 -6.24 -26.89 21.86
N TYR A 52 -6.32 -28.18 22.15
CA TYR A 52 -7.44 -29.01 21.73
C TYR A 52 -8.74 -28.64 22.45
N LEU A 53 -8.74 -28.58 23.78
CA LEU A 53 -9.91 -28.26 24.59
C LEU A 53 -10.42 -26.82 24.38
N SER A 54 -9.53 -25.88 24.07
CA SER A 54 -9.92 -24.49 23.75
C SER A 54 -10.39 -24.28 22.31
N GLY A 55 -10.32 -25.30 21.44
CA GLY A 55 -10.63 -25.20 20.01
C GLY A 55 -9.53 -24.55 19.15
N LYS A 56 -8.47 -24.01 19.75
CA LYS A 56 -7.37 -23.35 19.02
C LYS A 56 -6.67 -24.27 18.02
N PHE A 57 -6.50 -25.55 18.40
CA PHE A 57 -5.90 -26.53 17.49
C PHE A 57 -6.76 -26.72 16.24
N MET A 58 -8.08 -26.86 16.39
CA MET A 58 -8.98 -27.09 15.26
C MET A 58 -9.02 -25.89 14.31
N SER A 59 -9.15 -24.67 14.86
CA SER A 59 -9.10 -23.45 14.05
C SER A 59 -7.74 -23.29 13.33
N GLY A 60 -6.63 -23.47 14.04
CA GLY A 60 -5.29 -23.42 13.42
C GLY A 60 -5.06 -24.51 12.36
N TYR A 61 -5.67 -25.69 12.54
CA TYR A 61 -5.60 -26.77 11.55
C TYR A 61 -6.43 -26.45 10.29
N GLU A 62 -7.59 -25.82 10.43
CA GLU A 62 -8.41 -25.34 9.29
C GLU A 62 -7.64 -24.31 8.47
N ASP A 63 -7.00 -23.34 9.14
CA ASP A 63 -6.15 -22.34 8.47
C ASP A 63 -4.97 -23.01 7.75
N TYR A 64 -4.29 -23.96 8.44
CA TYR A 64 -3.20 -24.74 7.86
C TYR A 64 -3.66 -25.55 6.64
N ALA A 65 -4.76 -26.30 6.76
CA ALA A 65 -5.28 -27.15 5.68
C ALA A 65 -5.67 -26.31 4.45
N THR A 66 -6.22 -25.11 4.67
CA THR A 66 -6.57 -24.18 3.60
C THR A 66 -5.35 -23.59 2.95
N ASP A 67 -4.38 -23.13 3.74
CA ASP A 67 -3.16 -22.47 3.22
C ASP A 67 -2.19 -23.45 2.56
N GLN A 68 -2.14 -24.69 3.03
CA GLN A 68 -1.23 -25.73 2.51
C GLN A 68 -1.90 -26.65 1.47
N PHE A 69 -3.14 -26.33 1.05
CA PHE A 69 -3.83 -27.15 0.07
C PHE A 69 -3.03 -27.25 -1.26
N PRO A 70 -2.84 -28.47 -1.81
CA PRO A 70 -2.13 -28.63 -3.08
C PRO A 70 -2.81 -27.83 -4.20
N LEU A 71 -2.02 -27.15 -5.03
CA LEU A 71 -2.50 -26.30 -6.12
C LEU A 71 -3.40 -25.14 -5.63
N ARG A 72 -3.17 -24.65 -4.40
CA ARG A 72 -3.94 -23.56 -3.79
C ARG A 72 -4.11 -22.36 -4.73
N GLU A 73 -3.02 -21.88 -5.35
CA GLU A 73 -3.07 -20.72 -6.24
C GLU A 73 -3.97 -20.98 -7.47
N GLN A 74 -3.89 -22.17 -8.05
CA GLN A 74 -4.74 -22.57 -9.18
C GLN A 74 -6.23 -22.65 -8.79
N PHE A 75 -6.52 -23.16 -7.60
CA PHE A 75 -7.90 -23.18 -7.09
C PHE A 75 -8.44 -21.80 -6.76
N ARG A 76 -7.60 -20.89 -6.24
CA ARG A 76 -7.95 -19.48 -6.04
C ARG A 76 -8.30 -18.81 -7.37
N THR A 77 -7.47 -19.02 -8.40
CA THR A 77 -7.72 -18.50 -9.75
C THR A 77 -8.99 -19.10 -10.34
N LEU A 78 -9.18 -20.43 -10.23
CA LEU A 78 -10.39 -21.09 -10.71
C LEU A 78 -11.64 -20.55 -10.03
N LYS A 79 -11.60 -20.38 -8.69
CA LYS A 79 -12.71 -19.76 -7.92
C LYS A 79 -13.02 -18.36 -8.45
N ALA A 80 -12.00 -17.52 -8.65
CA ALA A 80 -12.17 -16.16 -9.13
C ALA A 80 -12.78 -16.13 -10.55
N LEU A 81 -12.26 -16.96 -11.47
CA LEU A 81 -12.80 -17.08 -12.82
C LEU A 81 -14.26 -17.57 -12.83
N MET A 82 -14.59 -18.58 -12.03
CA MET A 82 -15.96 -19.05 -11.91
C MET A 82 -16.87 -17.98 -11.29
N GLY A 83 -16.41 -17.27 -10.26
CA GLY A 83 -17.14 -16.16 -9.66
C GLY A 83 -17.52 -15.11 -10.69
N LEU A 84 -16.56 -14.63 -11.47
CA LEU A 84 -16.76 -13.57 -12.45
C LEU A 84 -17.54 -14.05 -13.68
N TYR A 85 -17.11 -15.14 -14.33
CA TYR A 85 -17.64 -15.53 -15.64
C TYR A 85 -18.82 -16.48 -15.60
N VAL A 86 -19.00 -17.25 -14.51
CA VAL A 86 -20.13 -18.20 -14.39
C VAL A 86 -21.22 -17.64 -13.47
N PHE A 87 -20.83 -17.06 -12.32
CA PHE A 87 -21.79 -16.56 -11.34
C PHE A 87 -22.07 -15.06 -11.48
N GLY A 88 -21.42 -14.35 -12.41
CA GLY A 88 -21.66 -12.93 -12.67
C GLY A 88 -21.27 -11.99 -11.53
N GLN A 89 -20.36 -12.43 -10.66
CA GLN A 89 -19.78 -11.56 -9.63
C GLN A 89 -18.98 -10.45 -10.32
N LYS A 90 -18.99 -9.24 -9.75
CA LYS A 90 -18.27 -8.10 -10.33
C LYS A 90 -16.83 -7.97 -9.83
N ASP A 91 -16.51 -8.58 -8.69
CA ASP A 91 -15.19 -8.54 -8.05
C ASP A 91 -14.83 -9.89 -7.44
N ASN A 92 -13.56 -10.06 -7.06
CA ASN A 92 -13.11 -11.12 -6.18
C ASN A 92 -12.32 -10.50 -5.01
N ASN A 93 -12.76 -10.79 -3.78
CA ASN A 93 -12.18 -10.24 -2.55
C ASN A 93 -12.12 -8.69 -2.54
N GLY A 94 -13.13 -8.03 -3.08
CA GLY A 94 -13.23 -6.57 -3.15
C GLY A 94 -12.31 -5.95 -4.21
N VAL A 95 -11.70 -6.74 -5.09
CA VAL A 95 -10.87 -6.25 -6.21
C VAL A 95 -11.54 -6.62 -7.53
N TYR A 96 -11.74 -5.63 -8.38
CA TYR A 96 -12.27 -5.79 -9.73
C TYR A 96 -11.21 -5.48 -10.79
N LEU A 97 -11.45 -5.94 -12.02
CA LEU A 97 -10.61 -5.62 -13.17
C LEU A 97 -11.36 -4.66 -14.11
N ALA A 98 -10.70 -3.57 -14.47
CA ALA A 98 -11.18 -2.60 -15.44
C ALA A 98 -10.00 -2.05 -16.23
N ASP A 99 -10.15 -1.92 -17.54
CA ASP A 99 -9.14 -1.34 -18.45
C ASP A 99 -7.74 -1.94 -18.30
N GLY A 100 -7.67 -3.25 -18.03
CA GLY A 100 -6.40 -3.99 -17.82
C GLY A 100 -5.77 -3.77 -16.45
N SER A 101 -6.40 -3.01 -15.55
CA SER A 101 -5.94 -2.71 -14.19
C SER A 101 -6.82 -3.36 -13.14
N ALA A 102 -6.22 -3.80 -12.03
CA ALA A 102 -6.94 -4.19 -10.84
C ALA A 102 -7.15 -2.97 -9.94
N ALA A 103 -8.37 -2.76 -9.48
CA ALA A 103 -8.71 -1.72 -8.52
C ALA A 103 -9.52 -2.31 -7.36
N LYS A 104 -9.31 -1.78 -6.15
CA LYS A 104 -10.07 -2.18 -4.98
C LYS A 104 -11.33 -1.35 -4.89
N LEU A 105 -12.45 -2.01 -4.59
CA LEU A 105 -13.69 -1.32 -4.27
C LEU A 105 -13.51 -0.53 -2.96
N GLU A 106 -13.64 0.78 -3.06
CA GLU A 106 -13.60 1.68 -1.92
C GLU A 106 -14.95 2.41 -1.86
N TYR A 107 -15.84 1.93 -1.00
CA TYR A 107 -17.23 2.39 -0.87
C TYR A 107 -17.89 1.69 0.34
N PRO A 108 -18.80 2.34 1.06
CA PRO A 108 -19.16 3.76 1.00
C PRO A 108 -18.16 4.67 1.72
N LEU A 109 -18.40 5.99 1.68
CA LEU A 109 -17.68 6.95 2.52
C LEU A 109 -17.96 6.69 4.00
N ASN A 110 -16.90 6.56 4.79
CA ASN A 110 -16.93 6.44 6.23
C ASN A 110 -16.59 7.78 6.89
N GLU A 111 -17.61 8.61 7.10
CA GLU A 111 -17.45 9.94 7.70
C GLU A 111 -16.78 9.88 9.09
N GLY A 112 -17.06 8.83 9.88
CA GLY A 112 -16.42 8.63 11.18
C GLY A 112 -14.93 8.39 11.07
N SER A 113 -14.50 7.68 10.03
CA SER A 113 -13.09 7.47 9.74
C SER A 113 -12.39 8.76 9.30
N VAL A 114 -13.03 9.53 8.42
CA VAL A 114 -12.49 10.85 7.99
C VAL A 114 -12.35 11.79 9.19
N ALA A 115 -13.34 11.84 10.06
CA ALA A 115 -13.29 12.64 11.29
C ALA A 115 -12.15 12.17 12.22
N HIS A 116 -11.97 10.86 12.40
CA HIS A 116 -10.85 10.31 13.19
C HIS A 116 -9.49 10.71 12.61
N ALA A 117 -9.31 10.66 11.29
CA ALA A 117 -8.07 11.12 10.65
C ALA A 117 -7.81 12.60 10.93
N ALA A 118 -8.83 13.45 10.74
CA ALA A 118 -8.76 14.88 11.02
C ALA A 118 -8.41 15.18 12.50
N ASP A 119 -8.96 14.41 13.44
CA ASP A 119 -8.64 14.54 14.87
C ASP A 119 -7.18 14.18 15.16
N ARG A 120 -6.59 13.18 14.49
CA ARG A 120 -5.16 12.86 14.61
C ARG A 120 -4.29 13.99 14.08
N PHE A 121 -4.64 14.56 12.92
CA PHE A 121 -3.90 15.69 12.33
C PHE A 121 -4.01 16.95 13.21
N ARG A 122 -5.20 17.24 13.72
CA ARG A 122 -5.43 18.35 14.66
C ARG A 122 -4.61 18.18 15.94
N TYR A 123 -4.61 16.98 16.53
CA TYR A 123 -3.80 16.68 17.69
C TYR A 123 -2.31 16.98 17.47
N LEU A 124 -1.75 16.55 16.33
CA LEU A 124 -0.35 16.84 15.97
C LEU A 124 -0.13 18.35 15.83
N TYR A 125 -1.03 19.04 15.14
CA TYR A 125 -0.93 20.49 14.95
C TYR A 125 -0.96 21.23 16.28
N GLU A 126 -1.97 21.00 17.10
CA GLU A 126 -2.17 21.71 18.39
C GLU A 126 -1.06 21.42 19.39
N THR A 127 -0.57 20.17 19.40
CA THR A 127 0.44 19.74 20.38
C THR A 127 1.86 20.14 20.00
N LEU A 128 2.18 20.12 18.70
CA LEU A 128 3.56 20.25 18.25
C LEU A 128 3.85 21.49 17.38
N MET A 129 2.85 22.03 16.68
CA MET A 129 3.08 23.02 15.61
C MET A 129 2.44 24.38 15.88
N ALA A 130 1.34 24.46 16.66
CA ALA A 130 0.58 25.69 16.84
C ALA A 130 1.38 26.85 17.45
N GLY A 131 2.48 26.57 18.15
CA GLY A 131 3.40 27.58 18.72
C GLY A 131 4.63 27.88 17.83
N ALA A 132 4.76 27.23 16.67
CA ALA A 132 5.87 27.38 15.74
C ALA A 132 5.45 28.19 14.51
N ASN A 133 6.44 28.60 13.68
CA ASN A 133 6.18 29.24 12.38
C ASN A 133 6.03 28.20 11.26
N ALA A 134 5.71 26.96 11.59
CA ALA A 134 5.52 25.87 10.62
C ALA A 134 4.36 26.18 9.68
N LYS A 135 4.55 25.94 8.39
CA LYS A 135 3.51 26.08 7.37
C LYS A 135 2.92 24.71 7.11
N VAL A 136 1.63 24.57 7.37
CA VAL A 136 0.97 23.28 7.33
C VAL A 136 0.11 23.13 6.07
N TYR A 137 0.28 22.02 5.39
CA TYR A 137 -0.38 21.66 4.16
C TYR A 137 -1.05 20.29 4.30
N LEU A 138 -2.07 20.06 3.50
CA LEU A 138 -2.82 18.81 3.42
C LEU A 138 -3.06 18.44 1.98
N SER A 139 -2.84 17.19 1.62
CA SER A 139 -3.21 16.63 0.32
C SER A 139 -3.84 15.25 0.49
N VAL A 140 -4.85 14.99 -0.32
CA VAL A 140 -5.46 13.67 -0.47
C VAL A 140 -5.01 13.07 -1.80
N ILE A 141 -4.49 11.85 -1.74
CA ILE A 141 -4.10 11.09 -2.93
C ILE A 141 -5.32 10.29 -3.39
N PRO A 142 -5.85 10.52 -4.60
CA PRO A 142 -6.87 9.65 -5.18
C PRO A 142 -6.31 8.23 -5.37
N ASP A 143 -7.16 7.23 -5.23
CA ASP A 143 -6.82 5.86 -5.61
C ASP A 143 -7.35 5.52 -7.01
N LYS A 144 -7.00 4.35 -7.52
CA LYS A 144 -7.44 3.92 -8.87
C LYS A 144 -8.96 3.87 -9.02
N ASN A 145 -9.68 3.62 -7.93
CA ASN A 145 -11.13 3.54 -7.96
C ASN A 145 -11.77 4.88 -8.37
N TYR A 146 -11.13 6.02 -8.02
CA TYR A 146 -11.54 7.36 -8.47
C TYR A 146 -11.63 7.47 -10.01
N PHE A 147 -10.64 6.90 -10.70
CA PHE A 147 -10.54 7.00 -12.16
C PHE A 147 -11.34 5.91 -12.88
N LEU A 148 -11.47 4.72 -12.31
CA LEU A 148 -11.96 3.53 -13.03
C LEU A 148 -13.40 3.15 -12.68
N ALA A 149 -13.88 3.47 -11.47
CA ALA A 149 -15.13 2.89 -10.98
C ALA A 149 -16.35 3.34 -11.77
N GLU A 150 -16.58 4.64 -11.89
CA GLU A 150 -17.79 5.19 -12.51
C GLU A 150 -17.92 4.76 -13.97
N ALA A 151 -16.85 4.90 -14.76
CA ALA A 151 -16.82 4.53 -16.18
C ALA A 151 -17.08 3.03 -16.41
N ASN A 152 -16.80 2.19 -15.42
CA ASN A 152 -16.95 0.74 -15.48
C ASN A 152 -18.14 0.20 -14.67
N GLY A 153 -19.00 1.09 -14.14
CA GLY A 153 -20.24 0.72 -13.44
C GLY A 153 -20.01 0.10 -12.06
N TYR A 154 -18.92 0.49 -11.38
CA TYR A 154 -18.62 0.14 -10.01
C TYR A 154 -18.94 1.29 -9.05
N PRO A 155 -19.26 1.00 -7.78
CA PRO A 155 -19.40 2.04 -6.77
C PRO A 155 -18.05 2.68 -6.44
N ALA A 156 -18.07 3.99 -6.17
CA ALA A 156 -16.91 4.76 -5.75
C ALA A 156 -17.22 5.55 -4.48
N LEU A 157 -16.18 6.00 -3.79
CA LEU A 157 -16.28 6.99 -2.74
C LEU A 157 -16.88 8.30 -3.31
N ASP A 158 -17.59 9.02 -2.49
CA ASP A 158 -17.78 10.45 -2.72
C ASP A 158 -16.50 11.20 -2.32
N TYR A 159 -15.56 11.30 -3.27
CA TYR A 159 -14.25 11.93 -3.04
C TYR A 159 -14.39 13.43 -2.74
N GLN A 160 -15.40 14.09 -3.29
CA GLN A 160 -15.66 15.50 -3.01
C GLN A 160 -16.13 15.66 -1.55
N ALA A 161 -17.07 14.84 -1.10
CA ALA A 161 -17.53 14.86 0.29
C ALA A 161 -16.39 14.51 1.26
N LEU A 162 -15.51 13.55 0.92
CA LEU A 162 -14.33 13.21 1.72
C LEU A 162 -13.40 14.41 1.88
N THR A 163 -13.03 15.06 0.78
CA THR A 163 -12.12 16.20 0.80
C THR A 163 -12.72 17.41 1.49
N ASP A 164 -13.99 17.69 1.29
CA ASP A 164 -14.69 18.80 1.94
C ASP A 164 -14.82 18.59 3.46
N ALA A 165 -15.16 17.36 3.89
CA ALA A 165 -15.22 17.01 5.29
C ALA A 165 -13.85 17.14 5.98
N LEU A 166 -12.79 16.69 5.33
CA LEU A 166 -11.43 16.76 5.85
C LEU A 166 -10.95 18.23 5.93
N ARG A 167 -11.10 19.02 4.87
CA ARG A 167 -10.73 20.44 4.81
C ARG A 167 -11.43 21.26 5.88
N LYS A 168 -12.73 21.04 6.09
CA LYS A 168 -13.51 21.71 7.13
C LYS A 168 -12.99 21.43 8.54
N GLN A 169 -12.44 20.24 8.77
CA GLN A 169 -11.94 19.84 10.08
C GLN A 169 -10.45 20.15 10.28
N THR A 170 -9.74 20.56 9.22
CA THR A 170 -8.30 20.85 9.22
C THR A 170 -8.00 22.25 8.66
N GLU A 171 -8.80 23.27 9.03
CA GLU A 171 -8.65 24.66 8.57
C GLU A 171 -7.26 25.27 8.87
N PHE A 172 -6.50 24.65 9.76
CA PHE A 172 -5.11 25.03 10.06
C PHE A 172 -4.12 24.66 8.93
N ALA A 173 -4.54 23.83 7.96
CA ALA A 173 -3.70 23.36 6.85
C ALA A 173 -4.20 23.91 5.51
N ALA A 174 -3.30 24.43 4.68
CA ALA A 174 -3.64 24.78 3.30
C ALA A 174 -3.80 23.52 2.46
N TYR A 175 -4.97 23.32 1.85
CA TYR A 175 -5.23 22.16 1.00
C TYR A 175 -4.58 22.31 -0.36
N ILE A 176 -3.87 21.26 -0.81
CA ILE A 176 -3.29 21.15 -2.14
C ILE A 176 -4.00 20.04 -2.89
N ASP A 177 -4.66 20.38 -3.99
CA ASP A 177 -5.40 19.42 -4.80
C ASP A 177 -4.46 18.65 -5.74
N LEU A 178 -4.53 17.32 -5.69
CA LEU A 178 -3.77 16.41 -6.56
C LEU A 178 -4.64 15.66 -7.57
N PHE A 179 -5.97 15.76 -7.48
CA PHE A 179 -6.86 14.97 -8.33
C PHE A 179 -6.68 15.27 -9.82
N GLY A 180 -6.36 16.51 -10.16
CA GLY A 180 -6.09 16.93 -11.53
C GLY A 180 -4.68 16.65 -12.04
N THR A 181 -3.77 16.13 -11.20
CA THR A 181 -2.37 15.86 -11.59
C THR A 181 -2.12 14.41 -11.98
N LEU A 182 -3.11 13.54 -11.83
CA LEU A 182 -3.01 12.09 -11.96
C LEU A 182 -4.08 11.53 -12.89
N THR A 183 -3.80 10.35 -13.43
CA THR A 183 -4.69 9.52 -14.25
C THR A 183 -4.60 8.06 -13.80
N ALA A 184 -5.45 7.18 -14.31
CA ALA A 184 -5.37 5.74 -14.03
C ALA A 184 -4.02 5.13 -14.46
N ASP A 185 -3.40 5.65 -15.52
CA ASP A 185 -2.14 5.16 -16.08
C ASP A 185 -0.92 5.48 -15.20
N ASP A 186 -1.08 6.40 -14.24
CA ASP A 186 -0.03 6.73 -13.28
C ASP A 186 0.10 5.72 -12.14
N TYR A 187 -0.75 4.71 -12.13
CA TYR A 187 -0.74 3.62 -11.13
C TYR A 187 -0.27 2.30 -11.74
N TYR A 188 0.35 1.46 -10.91
CA TYR A 188 0.62 0.07 -11.29
C TYR A 188 -0.70 -0.68 -11.53
N ARG A 189 -0.76 -1.48 -12.59
CA ARG A 189 -1.99 -2.25 -12.92
C ARG A 189 -2.33 -3.26 -11.83
N THR A 190 -1.31 -3.88 -11.24
CA THR A 190 -1.46 -5.00 -10.30
C THR A 190 -1.34 -4.58 -8.83
N ASP A 191 -1.04 -3.30 -8.55
CA ASP A 191 -0.82 -2.77 -7.20
C ASP A 191 -1.72 -1.57 -6.88
N SER A 192 -1.77 -1.18 -5.61
CA SER A 192 -2.47 0.03 -5.16
C SER A 192 -1.71 1.31 -5.48
N HIS A 193 -0.39 1.26 -5.51
CA HIS A 193 0.46 2.43 -5.57
C HIS A 193 0.57 3.02 -6.98
N TRP A 194 0.94 4.28 -7.00
CA TRP A 194 1.35 5.01 -8.20
C TRP A 194 2.78 4.65 -8.62
N ARG A 195 3.16 5.05 -9.84
CA ARG A 195 4.45 4.82 -10.48
C ARG A 195 5.31 6.07 -10.34
N GLN A 196 6.47 5.96 -9.71
CA GLN A 196 7.32 7.13 -9.43
C GLN A 196 7.67 7.94 -10.66
N GLU A 197 7.94 7.29 -11.79
CA GLU A 197 8.31 7.91 -13.05
C GLU A 197 7.25 8.87 -13.60
N ASN A 198 6.00 8.74 -13.16
CA ASN A 198 4.87 9.57 -13.60
C ASN A 198 4.54 10.71 -12.61
N LEU A 199 5.26 10.85 -11.49
CA LEU A 199 4.90 11.76 -10.41
C LEU A 199 5.55 13.15 -10.48
N LEU A 200 6.31 13.46 -11.53
CA LEU A 200 7.04 14.75 -11.61
C LEU A 200 6.07 15.94 -11.55
N THR A 201 4.96 15.90 -12.29
CA THR A 201 3.93 16.95 -12.25
C THR A 201 3.28 17.06 -10.87
N THR A 202 3.06 15.96 -10.20
CA THR A 202 2.50 15.93 -8.83
C THR A 202 3.49 16.54 -7.83
N ALA A 203 4.77 16.20 -7.93
CA ALA A 203 5.83 16.78 -7.10
C ALA A 203 5.97 18.29 -7.34
N ASP A 204 5.96 18.74 -8.59
CA ASP A 204 6.02 20.17 -8.94
C ASP A 204 4.79 20.92 -8.40
N THR A 205 3.60 20.35 -8.47
CA THR A 205 2.37 20.95 -7.94
C THR A 205 2.47 21.15 -6.42
N LEU A 206 2.91 20.12 -5.69
CA LEU A 206 3.12 20.21 -4.24
C LEU A 206 4.17 21.26 -3.89
N ALA A 207 5.33 21.20 -4.53
CA ALA A 207 6.42 22.12 -4.27
C ALA A 207 6.02 23.59 -4.56
N ALA A 208 5.37 23.84 -5.68
CA ALA A 208 4.89 25.17 -6.07
C ALA A 208 3.88 25.72 -5.05
N ALA A 209 2.93 24.89 -4.58
CA ALA A 209 1.96 25.28 -3.56
C ALA A 209 2.62 25.57 -2.20
N MET A 210 3.70 24.87 -1.87
CA MET A 210 4.53 25.12 -0.68
C MET A 210 5.51 26.30 -0.87
N GLY A 211 5.52 26.94 -2.06
CA GLY A 211 6.42 28.04 -2.37
C GLY A 211 7.88 27.61 -2.50
N VAL A 212 8.11 26.40 -3.01
CA VAL A 212 9.42 25.82 -3.29
C VAL A 212 9.57 25.60 -4.78
N ALA A 213 10.70 26.00 -5.32
CA ALA A 213 11.09 25.68 -6.69
C ALA A 213 11.92 24.38 -6.68
N LEU A 214 11.45 23.36 -7.37
CA LEU A 214 12.28 22.19 -7.64
C LEU A 214 13.23 22.54 -8.79
N PRO A 215 14.55 22.34 -8.63
CA PRO A 215 15.48 22.54 -9.73
C PRO A 215 15.15 21.56 -10.86
N ASN A 216 15.41 21.97 -12.10
CA ASN A 216 15.19 21.11 -13.27
C ASN A 216 16.19 19.95 -13.28
N ASN A 217 15.93 18.95 -12.45
CA ASN A 217 16.76 17.76 -12.30
C ASN A 217 16.60 16.84 -13.51
N ARG A 218 17.72 16.42 -14.06
CA ARG A 218 17.72 15.31 -15.02
C ARG A 218 17.70 14.01 -14.23
N TYR A 219 16.59 13.32 -14.28
CA TYR A 219 16.48 11.99 -13.72
C TYR A 219 16.90 10.92 -14.73
N THR A 220 17.56 9.90 -14.23
CA THR A 220 17.79 8.66 -14.95
C THR A 220 16.77 7.62 -14.47
N GLU A 221 16.07 7.01 -15.39
CA GLU A 221 15.11 5.94 -15.10
C GLU A 221 15.81 4.60 -15.01
N TRP A 222 15.57 3.87 -13.92
CA TRP A 222 16.02 2.52 -13.72
C TRP A 222 14.85 1.59 -13.45
N THR A 223 14.76 0.52 -14.21
CA THR A 223 13.71 -0.49 -14.05
C THR A 223 14.30 -1.75 -13.44
N LEU A 224 13.65 -2.31 -12.41
CA LEU A 224 14.05 -3.59 -11.85
C LEU A 224 13.90 -4.69 -12.90
N GLY A 225 14.95 -5.52 -13.07
CA GLY A 225 15.03 -6.59 -14.07
C GLY A 225 14.13 -7.80 -13.79
N ARG A 226 13.02 -7.62 -13.07
CA ARG A 226 12.06 -8.69 -12.74
C ARG A 226 10.62 -8.18 -12.84
N PRO A 227 9.65 -9.08 -13.14
CA PRO A 227 8.23 -8.72 -13.12
C PRO A 227 7.77 -8.29 -11.72
N TYR A 228 6.89 -7.31 -11.67
CA TYR A 228 6.27 -6.82 -10.46
C TYR A 228 4.78 -7.18 -10.44
N TYR A 229 4.39 -8.00 -9.48
CA TYR A 229 2.99 -8.29 -9.19
C TYR A 229 2.60 -7.65 -7.86
N GLY A 230 1.68 -6.69 -7.91
CA GLY A 230 1.25 -5.94 -6.74
C GLY A 230 0.25 -6.66 -5.85
N VAL A 231 -0.17 -5.98 -4.77
CA VAL A 231 -1.09 -6.55 -3.77
C VAL A 231 -2.47 -6.88 -4.37
N TYR A 232 -2.93 -6.11 -5.35
CA TYR A 232 -4.22 -6.35 -5.98
C TYR A 232 -4.23 -7.60 -6.87
N TYR A 233 -3.09 -7.97 -7.48
CA TYR A 233 -2.94 -9.26 -8.13
C TYR A 233 -3.25 -10.42 -7.19
N GLY A 234 -2.68 -10.38 -5.98
CA GLY A 234 -2.92 -11.39 -4.96
C GLY A 234 -4.39 -11.46 -4.53
N TYR A 235 -5.04 -10.33 -4.33
CA TYR A 235 -6.46 -10.30 -3.95
C TYR A 235 -7.39 -10.72 -5.08
N ALA A 236 -7.18 -10.21 -6.28
CA ALA A 236 -7.97 -10.58 -7.45
C ALA A 236 -7.87 -12.07 -7.77
N ALA A 237 -6.70 -12.67 -7.56
CA ALA A 237 -6.37 -14.05 -7.92
C ALA A 237 -6.67 -14.38 -9.39
N LEU A 238 -6.56 -13.39 -10.26
CA LEU A 238 -6.85 -13.48 -11.69
C LEU A 238 -5.55 -13.37 -12.51
N PRO A 239 -5.48 -14.00 -13.68
CA PRO A 239 -4.36 -13.81 -14.58
C PRO A 239 -4.27 -12.35 -15.01
N MET A 240 -3.11 -11.73 -14.81
CA MET A 240 -2.80 -10.36 -15.21
C MET A 240 -1.35 -10.30 -15.73
N GLU A 241 -1.10 -9.39 -16.66
CA GLU A 241 0.27 -9.07 -17.06
C GLU A 241 0.99 -8.35 -15.88
N PRO A 242 2.26 -8.67 -15.66
CA PRO A 242 3.03 -8.01 -14.62
C PRO A 242 3.27 -6.53 -14.92
N ASP A 243 3.45 -5.76 -13.88
CA ASP A 243 4.05 -4.43 -13.97
C ASP A 243 5.58 -4.52 -14.01
N HIS A 244 6.20 -3.39 -14.26
CA HIS A 244 7.63 -3.15 -14.09
C HIS A 244 7.81 -2.01 -13.09
N LEU A 245 8.65 -2.22 -12.08
CA LEU A 245 8.93 -1.18 -11.10
C LEU A 245 10.11 -0.36 -11.57
N THR A 246 9.85 0.91 -11.84
CA THR A 246 10.83 1.91 -12.26
C THR A 246 11.04 2.92 -11.13
N TYR A 247 12.27 3.41 -10.96
CA TYR A 247 12.64 4.45 -10.02
C TYR A 247 13.57 5.48 -10.68
N LEU A 248 13.54 6.70 -10.16
CA LEU A 248 14.24 7.85 -10.73
C LEU A 248 15.47 8.20 -9.89
N THR A 249 16.67 8.18 -10.48
CA THR A 249 17.91 8.58 -9.84
C THR A 249 18.45 9.89 -10.40
N SER A 250 19.28 10.55 -9.64
CA SER A 250 20.11 11.69 -10.08
C SER A 250 21.32 11.80 -9.16
N ASP A 251 22.36 12.51 -9.59
CA ASP A 251 23.56 12.76 -8.77
C ASP A 251 23.21 13.36 -7.40
N LEU A 252 22.16 14.20 -7.35
CA LEU A 252 21.66 14.78 -6.11
C LEU A 252 21.07 13.69 -5.18
N LEU A 253 20.17 12.83 -5.70
CA LEU A 253 19.53 11.77 -4.91
C LEU A 253 20.53 10.72 -4.47
N ASP A 254 21.54 10.42 -5.28
CA ASP A 254 22.58 9.44 -4.97
C ASP A 254 23.54 9.96 -3.86
N ALA A 255 23.67 11.29 -3.72
CA ALA A 255 24.43 11.91 -2.65
C ALA A 255 23.67 11.99 -1.31
N CYS A 256 22.33 11.82 -1.32
CA CYS A 256 21.50 11.89 -0.13
C CYS A 256 21.66 10.65 0.75
N THR A 257 21.43 10.84 2.04
CA THR A 257 21.45 9.75 3.03
C THR A 257 20.13 9.69 3.78
N VAL A 258 19.67 8.49 4.10
CA VAL A 258 18.42 8.23 4.83
C VAL A 258 18.73 7.64 6.19
N TYR A 259 18.44 8.37 7.27
CA TYR A 259 18.51 7.85 8.63
C TYR A 259 17.21 7.19 9.03
N ASN A 260 17.26 5.92 9.40
CA ASN A 260 16.13 5.12 9.86
C ASN A 260 16.12 5.03 11.39
N TYR A 261 15.13 5.64 12.03
CA TYR A 261 15.02 5.70 13.49
C TYR A 261 14.71 4.35 14.16
N GLU A 262 14.11 3.41 13.44
CA GLU A 262 13.83 2.06 13.99
C GLU A 262 15.11 1.21 14.13
N THR A 263 16.03 1.37 13.19
CA THR A 263 17.27 0.57 13.15
C THR A 263 18.48 1.33 13.67
N GLY A 264 18.40 2.67 13.77
CA GLY A 264 19.53 3.54 14.09
C GLY A 264 20.59 3.58 12.99
N LYS A 265 20.27 3.20 11.75
CA LYS A 265 21.22 3.08 10.65
C LYS A 265 20.93 4.10 9.55
N THR A 266 21.97 4.46 8.82
CA THR A 266 21.91 5.27 7.62
C THR A 266 22.00 4.37 6.38
N GLY A 267 21.23 4.70 5.35
CA GLY A 267 21.19 4.01 4.07
C GLY A 267 20.89 4.94 2.89
N PRO A 268 20.76 4.41 1.69
CA PRO A 268 20.40 5.16 0.49
C PRO A 268 18.88 5.42 0.42
N ILE A 269 18.46 6.30 -0.50
CA ILE A 269 17.04 6.52 -0.82
C ILE A 269 16.39 5.25 -1.38
N TYR A 270 17.10 4.54 -2.27
CA TYR A 270 16.61 3.32 -2.92
C TYR A 270 17.32 2.09 -2.37
N ASP A 271 16.60 1.27 -1.63
CA ASP A 271 17.11 0.02 -1.05
C ASP A 271 16.94 -1.14 -2.04
N LEU A 272 17.96 -1.37 -2.87
CA LEU A 272 17.95 -2.42 -3.88
C LEU A 272 17.81 -3.82 -3.28
N ALA A 273 18.27 -4.05 -2.05
CA ALA A 273 18.13 -5.32 -1.37
C ALA A 273 16.66 -5.58 -1.00
N LYS A 274 15.94 -4.57 -0.54
CA LYS A 274 14.49 -4.60 -0.33
C LYS A 274 13.74 -4.76 -1.65
N GLY A 275 14.15 -4.02 -2.70
CA GLY A 275 13.62 -4.16 -4.05
C GLY A 275 13.75 -5.58 -4.62
N ALA A 276 14.74 -6.36 -4.20
CA ALA A 276 14.86 -7.79 -4.51
C ALA A 276 14.01 -8.71 -3.62
N GLY A 277 13.38 -8.16 -2.57
CA GLY A 277 12.57 -8.87 -1.57
C GLY A 277 11.19 -9.31 -2.09
N LYS A 278 10.29 -9.63 -1.16
CA LYS A 278 8.91 -10.07 -1.43
C LYS A 278 8.05 -8.96 -1.99
N ASP A 279 8.21 -7.76 -1.45
CA ASP A 279 7.54 -6.55 -1.93
C ASP A 279 8.56 -5.63 -2.57
N PRO A 280 8.67 -5.61 -3.91
CA PRO A 280 9.61 -4.73 -4.60
C PRO A 280 9.39 -3.24 -4.34
N TYR A 281 8.17 -2.82 -3.98
CA TYR A 281 7.89 -1.43 -3.65
C TYR A 281 8.62 -0.96 -2.38
N GLU A 282 9.07 -1.87 -1.51
CA GLU A 282 9.96 -1.54 -0.39
C GLU A 282 11.35 -1.02 -0.83
N LEU A 283 11.65 -1.01 -2.14
CA LEU A 283 12.79 -0.27 -2.71
C LEU A 283 12.79 1.20 -2.25
N PHE A 284 11.61 1.82 -2.25
CA PHE A 284 11.45 3.22 -1.87
C PHE A 284 11.57 3.37 -0.35
N LEU A 285 12.66 3.99 0.11
CA LEU A 285 12.93 4.33 1.51
C LEU A 285 12.84 3.12 2.47
N SER A 286 13.20 1.92 2.00
CA SER A 286 13.15 0.65 2.76
C SER A 286 11.74 0.24 3.21
N GLY A 287 10.68 0.77 2.59
CA GLY A 287 9.29 0.34 2.78
C GLY A 287 8.56 0.99 3.97
N SER A 288 7.88 0.16 4.76
CA SER A 288 7.03 0.60 5.87
C SER A 288 7.85 0.93 7.12
N VAL A 289 8.51 2.08 7.13
CA VAL A 289 9.26 2.61 8.27
C VAL A 289 8.46 3.71 8.95
N SER A 290 8.42 3.69 10.29
CA SER A 290 7.62 4.63 11.08
C SER A 290 8.16 6.05 11.07
N LEU A 291 9.48 6.21 11.06
CA LEU A 291 10.15 7.52 11.03
C LEU A 291 11.51 7.40 10.34
N LEU A 292 11.73 8.27 9.37
CA LEU A 292 13.03 8.41 8.70
C LEU A 292 13.29 9.86 8.30
N THR A 293 14.56 10.21 8.13
CA THR A 293 14.99 11.53 7.67
C THR A 293 15.96 11.39 6.49
N ILE A 294 15.68 12.09 5.42
CA ILE A 294 16.56 12.23 4.25
C ILE A 294 17.35 13.52 4.42
N GLU A 295 18.67 13.43 4.42
CA GLU A 295 19.57 14.57 4.42
C GLU A 295 20.08 14.82 2.99
N ASN A 296 19.94 16.05 2.51
CA ASN A 296 20.44 16.48 1.21
C ASN A 296 21.69 17.35 1.39
N PRO A 297 22.91 16.81 1.24
CA PRO A 297 24.14 17.56 1.45
C PRO A 297 24.41 18.63 0.38
N ASN A 298 23.68 18.60 -0.74
CA ASN A 298 23.83 19.49 -1.88
C ASN A 298 22.67 20.49 -2.00
N ALA A 299 21.92 20.72 -0.92
CA ALA A 299 20.82 21.68 -0.93
C ALA A 299 21.33 23.11 -0.99
N ASP A 300 20.73 23.94 -1.85
CA ASP A 300 20.98 25.38 -1.92
C ASP A 300 20.11 26.20 -0.94
N THR A 301 19.50 25.52 0.04
CA THR A 301 18.57 26.10 1.01
C THR A 301 18.73 25.40 2.36
N ASP A 302 18.27 26.03 3.42
CA ASP A 302 18.17 25.47 4.77
C ASP A 302 16.73 24.98 5.11
N ARG A 303 15.80 25.08 4.16
CA ARG A 303 14.40 24.65 4.36
C ARG A 303 14.31 23.15 4.68
N GLU A 304 13.42 22.83 5.60
CA GLU A 304 13.08 21.45 5.97
C GLU A 304 11.62 21.14 5.66
N LEU A 305 11.35 19.91 5.29
CA LEU A 305 10.00 19.38 5.06
C LEU A 305 9.74 18.20 5.99
N VAL A 306 8.57 18.20 6.65
CA VAL A 306 8.08 17.04 7.39
C VAL A 306 6.83 16.52 6.69
N ILE A 307 6.82 15.24 6.29
CA ILE A 307 5.69 14.60 5.62
C ILE A 307 5.09 13.55 6.56
N PHE A 308 3.86 13.78 7.04
CA PHE A 308 3.04 12.75 7.64
C PHE A 308 2.35 11.99 6.51
N ARG A 309 2.62 10.69 6.40
CA ARG A 309 2.32 9.96 5.16
C ARG A 309 1.85 8.53 5.38
N ASP A 310 1.26 7.94 4.34
CA ASP A 310 1.18 6.50 4.15
C ASP A 310 2.26 6.02 3.14
N SER A 311 2.14 4.78 2.64
CA SER A 311 3.15 4.18 1.74
C SER A 311 3.34 4.92 0.40
N PHE A 312 2.35 5.66 -0.06
CA PHE A 312 2.46 6.47 -1.28
C PHE A 312 3.56 7.54 -1.16
N GLY A 313 3.71 8.12 0.03
CA GLY A 313 4.76 9.11 0.29
C GLY A 313 6.18 8.59 0.12
N SER A 314 6.39 7.25 0.16
CA SER A 314 7.75 6.68 0.01
C SER A 314 8.35 6.89 -1.37
N SER A 315 7.55 6.80 -2.44
CA SER A 315 8.03 7.04 -3.81
C SER A 315 7.99 8.51 -4.22
N LEU A 316 7.11 9.32 -3.61
CA LEU A 316 7.00 10.74 -3.93
C LEU A 316 8.07 11.60 -3.23
N ALA A 317 8.37 11.32 -1.95
CA ALA A 317 9.30 12.14 -1.16
C ALA A 317 10.66 12.35 -1.82
N PRO A 318 11.30 11.35 -2.46
CA PRO A 318 12.55 11.57 -3.19
C PRO A 318 12.48 12.69 -4.23
N LEU A 319 11.33 12.89 -4.87
CA LEU A 319 11.13 13.92 -5.88
C LEU A 319 11.00 15.34 -5.29
N LEU A 320 10.69 15.45 -3.99
CA LEU A 320 10.63 16.72 -3.26
C LEU A 320 11.99 17.10 -2.63
N VAL A 321 12.87 16.12 -2.40
CA VAL A 321 14.19 16.35 -1.78
C VAL A 321 15.00 17.47 -2.44
N PRO A 322 14.98 17.65 -3.77
CA PRO A 322 15.77 18.72 -4.39
C PRO A 322 15.42 20.14 -3.93
N GLY A 323 14.24 20.35 -3.37
CA GLY A 323 13.80 21.64 -2.85
C GLY A 323 14.12 21.90 -1.37
N TYR A 324 14.74 20.92 -0.67
CA TYR A 324 14.93 20.96 0.78
C TYR A 324 16.31 20.46 1.21
N ALA A 325 16.82 21.00 2.31
CA ALA A 325 18.02 20.49 2.97
C ALA A 325 17.74 19.17 3.71
N LYS A 326 16.52 19.03 4.22
CA LYS A 326 16.09 17.86 4.98
C LYS A 326 14.62 17.52 4.70
N VAL A 327 14.32 16.24 4.52
CA VAL A 327 12.94 15.74 4.40
C VAL A 327 12.74 14.63 5.42
N THR A 328 11.84 14.83 6.37
CA THR A 328 11.49 13.84 7.39
C THR A 328 10.13 13.23 7.07
N LEU A 329 10.04 11.90 7.04
CA LEU A 329 8.80 11.17 6.81
C LEU A 329 8.38 10.47 8.09
N ALA A 330 7.12 10.69 8.50
CA ALA A 330 6.52 10.09 9.69
C ALA A 330 5.24 9.35 9.32
N ASP A 331 5.12 8.10 9.76
CA ASP A 331 3.94 7.26 9.57
C ASP A 331 3.27 7.00 10.92
N ILE A 332 2.19 7.74 11.17
CA ILE A 332 1.45 7.64 12.44
C ILE A 332 0.64 6.35 12.60
N ARG A 333 0.64 5.47 11.61
CA ARG A 333 0.11 4.12 11.75
C ARG A 333 1.04 3.25 12.60
N TYR A 334 2.35 3.50 12.54
CA TYR A 334 3.40 2.75 13.25
C TYR A 334 3.96 3.50 14.44
N LEU A 335 4.15 4.83 14.36
CA LEU A 335 4.57 5.67 15.48
C LEU A 335 3.39 6.53 15.97
N PRO A 336 2.83 6.27 17.17
CA PRO A 336 1.69 7.02 17.66
C PRO A 336 1.94 8.54 17.75
N SER A 337 0.93 9.33 17.39
CA SER A 337 0.97 10.81 17.42
C SER A 337 1.46 11.36 18.76
N SER A 338 1.06 10.72 19.89
CA SER A 338 1.47 11.10 21.24
C SER A 338 2.97 10.93 21.55
N GLN A 339 3.69 10.18 20.71
CA GLN A 339 5.14 9.97 20.86
C GLN A 339 5.97 10.84 19.91
N MET A 340 5.32 11.50 18.96
CA MET A 340 5.99 12.24 17.89
C MET A 340 6.90 13.36 18.42
N GLY A 341 6.49 14.06 19.48
CA GLY A 341 7.30 15.11 20.13
C GLY A 341 8.59 14.64 20.79
N LYS A 342 8.86 13.31 20.88
CA LYS A 342 10.15 12.80 21.32
C LYS A 342 11.22 12.84 20.21
N TYR A 343 10.77 12.92 18.98
CA TYR A 343 11.63 12.81 17.80
C TYR A 343 11.63 14.07 16.95
N LEU A 344 10.51 14.81 16.91
CA LEU A 344 10.32 15.98 16.08
C LEU A 344 10.12 17.24 16.94
N THR A 345 10.81 18.29 16.56
CA THR A 345 10.62 19.66 17.09
C THR A 345 10.35 20.58 15.91
N PHE A 346 9.27 21.33 16.00
CA PHE A 346 8.85 22.24 14.92
C PHE A 346 9.26 23.68 15.24
N THR A 347 9.79 24.35 14.21
CA THR A 347 10.16 25.77 14.22
C THR A 347 9.52 26.49 13.04
N ASP A 348 10.02 26.33 11.83
CA ASP A 348 9.60 27.00 10.60
C ASP A 348 9.53 26.05 9.38
N GLN A 349 9.50 24.75 9.64
CA GLN A 349 9.41 23.73 8.59
C GLN A 349 8.10 23.83 7.81
N ASP A 350 8.16 23.40 6.54
CA ASP A 350 6.95 23.01 5.83
C ASP A 350 6.48 21.63 6.35
N VAL A 351 5.20 21.49 6.59
CA VAL A 351 4.60 20.24 7.08
C VAL A 351 3.49 19.83 6.13
N LEU A 352 3.58 18.62 5.57
CA LEU A 352 2.61 18.08 4.63
C LEU A 352 1.94 16.83 5.22
N PHE A 353 0.62 16.86 5.42
CA PHE A 353 -0.19 15.66 5.61
C PHE A 353 -0.55 15.10 4.23
N LEU A 354 -0.03 13.92 3.90
CA LEU A 354 -0.16 13.29 2.57
C LEU A 354 -0.69 11.86 2.73
N TYR A 355 -1.97 11.67 2.53
CA TYR A 355 -2.62 10.38 2.71
C TYR A 355 -3.52 10.01 1.55
N SER A 356 -3.57 8.73 1.21
CA SER A 356 -4.49 8.22 0.21
C SER A 356 -5.93 8.18 0.72
N ALA A 357 -6.89 8.37 -0.18
CA ALA A 357 -8.32 8.31 0.13
C ALA A 357 -8.72 7.00 0.83
N PRO A 358 -8.23 5.81 0.45
CA PRO A 358 -8.50 4.57 1.19
C PRO A 358 -8.02 4.56 2.63
N VAL A 359 -6.85 5.16 2.93
CA VAL A 359 -6.36 5.26 4.32
C VAL A 359 -7.22 6.22 5.13
N LEU A 360 -7.68 7.31 4.55
CA LEU A 360 -8.57 8.26 5.24
C LEU A 360 -9.96 7.66 5.47
N ASN A 361 -10.46 6.87 4.52
CA ASN A 361 -11.75 6.18 4.65
C ASN A 361 -11.70 4.98 5.63
N ASN A 362 -10.50 4.48 5.97
CA ASN A 362 -10.23 3.36 6.89
C ASN A 362 -9.11 3.76 7.87
N SER A 363 -9.32 4.84 8.62
CA SER A 363 -8.26 5.53 9.38
C SER A 363 -7.99 4.94 10.77
N GLU A 364 -8.62 3.83 11.17
CA GLU A 364 -8.48 3.21 12.49
C GLU A 364 -7.02 2.83 12.81
N THR A 365 -6.18 2.73 11.80
CA THR A 365 -4.74 2.48 11.96
C THR A 365 -3.94 3.73 12.33
N LEU A 366 -4.46 4.95 12.13
CA LEU A 366 -3.83 6.20 12.54
C LEU A 366 -3.91 6.36 14.07
N LYS A 367 -2.77 6.50 14.74
CA LYS A 367 -2.66 6.43 16.21
C LYS A 367 -2.35 7.77 16.85
#